data_a73db9bb749eea8c723d2d677c57bc6f
#
_entry.id   a73db9bb749eea8c723d2d677c57bc6f
#
_cell.length_a   1.000
_cell.length_b   1.000
_cell.length_c   1.000
_cell.angle_alpha   90.00
_cell.angle_beta   90.00
_cell.angle_gamma   90.00
#
_symmetry.space_group_name_H-M   'P 1'
#
loop_
_entity.id
_entity.type
_entity.pdbx_description
1 polymer ?
#
loop_
_entity_poly.entity_id
_entity_poly.type
_entity_poly.pdbx_seq_one_letter_code
_entity_poly.pdbx_strand_id
1 'polypeptide(L)'
;IIGKNGAGKSTLLKSMRGFLPLDKGEILLADRRVQDYSQRELARKIAYLQQQVELTFDYTVRDMVMAGRYPYKKWWQQQGDEDDRIIEACMKYTDVLDMADRPIRALSGGQRQRVLLAKVLAQQTPVLFLDEPAAGLDLFYQEQIFRFCRELSARGKTVVMVVHELNLADRYCSRLMLLKQGNVLADAAPQQVLTDELLSAGYGTAIHARRNPETGHADIYTEELPLTSAKRELLDTIIGVGYQKGGEAL
;
A
#
# COMPACT_ATOMS: atom_id res chain seq x y z
N ILE A 1 -0.75 8.53 1.20
CA ILE A 1 -1.65 8.64 2.37
C ILE A 1 -0.97 7.91 3.53
N ILE A 2 -0.77 8.59 4.65
CA ILE A 2 -0.12 8.08 5.86
C ILE A 2 -1.05 8.22 7.09
N GLY A 3 -0.71 7.56 8.19
CA GLY A 3 -1.44 7.61 9.45
C GLY A 3 -1.50 6.26 10.15
N LYS A 4 -1.89 6.25 11.41
CA LYS A 4 -2.00 5.05 12.25
C LYS A 4 -2.95 4.00 11.65
N ASN A 5 -2.78 2.72 12.01
CA ASN A 5 -3.75 1.68 11.67
C ASN A 5 -5.14 2.05 12.21
N GLY A 6 -6.18 1.86 11.39
CA GLY A 6 -7.53 2.28 11.71
C GLY A 6 -7.84 3.77 11.48
N ALA A 7 -6.91 4.58 10.96
CA ALA A 7 -7.16 5.99 10.66
C ALA A 7 -8.12 6.24 9.49
N GLY A 8 -8.50 5.20 8.73
CA GLY A 8 -9.41 5.31 7.59
C GLY A 8 -8.74 5.37 6.21
N LYS A 9 -7.42 5.10 6.12
CA LYS A 9 -6.63 5.21 4.88
C LYS A 9 -7.20 4.36 3.74
N SER A 10 -7.35 3.06 3.95
CA SER A 10 -7.91 2.12 2.95
C SER A 10 -9.38 2.41 2.65
N THR A 11 -10.15 2.86 3.66
CA THR A 11 -11.54 3.29 3.48
C THR A 11 -11.62 4.48 2.54
N LEU A 12 -10.79 5.50 2.74
CA LEU A 12 -10.71 6.65 1.84
C LEU A 12 -10.36 6.22 0.41
N LEU A 13 -9.34 5.37 0.25
CA LEU A 13 -8.92 4.89 -1.06
C LEU A 13 -10.01 4.09 -1.77
N LYS A 14 -10.75 3.24 -1.04
CA LYS A 14 -11.91 2.50 -1.55
C LYS A 14 -13.08 3.42 -1.93
N SER A 15 -13.36 4.45 -1.13
CA SER A 15 -14.38 5.47 -1.44
C SER A 15 -14.00 6.23 -2.71
N MET A 16 -12.74 6.67 -2.84
CA MET A 16 -12.24 7.36 -4.05
C MET A 16 -12.34 6.49 -5.30
N ARG A 17 -12.22 5.16 -5.17
CA ARG A 17 -12.40 4.20 -6.27
C ARG A 17 -13.88 3.93 -6.59
N GLY A 18 -14.81 4.36 -5.74
CA GLY A 18 -16.24 4.09 -5.89
C GLY A 18 -16.66 2.67 -5.43
N PHE A 19 -15.88 2.03 -4.56
CA PHE A 19 -16.25 0.75 -3.96
C PHE A 19 -17.15 0.91 -2.74
N LEU A 20 -17.12 2.07 -2.11
CA LEU A 20 -17.96 2.39 -0.96
C LEU A 20 -18.84 3.60 -1.30
N PRO A 21 -20.12 3.60 -0.84
CA PRO A 21 -20.99 4.75 -0.99
C PRO A 21 -20.45 5.93 -0.15
N LEU A 22 -20.84 7.14 -0.54
CA LEU A 22 -20.57 8.35 0.21
C LEU A 22 -21.82 8.76 0.97
N ASP A 23 -21.68 9.06 2.26
CA ASP A 23 -22.78 9.64 3.06
C ASP A 23 -22.99 11.12 2.67
N LYS A 24 -21.90 11.84 2.37
CA LYS A 24 -21.91 13.27 2.00
C LYS A 24 -20.72 13.58 1.08
N GLY A 25 -20.88 14.68 0.33
CA GLY A 25 -19.86 15.15 -0.59
C GLY A 25 -19.85 14.42 -1.93
N GLU A 26 -18.83 14.65 -2.72
CA GLU A 26 -18.65 14.03 -4.03
C GLU A 26 -17.18 13.77 -4.31
N ILE A 27 -16.91 12.80 -5.19
CA ILE A 27 -15.57 12.52 -5.71
C ILE A 27 -15.64 12.70 -7.22
N LEU A 28 -14.76 13.56 -7.73
CA LEU A 28 -14.66 13.83 -9.15
C LEU A 28 -13.42 13.15 -9.75
N LEU A 29 -13.61 12.56 -10.91
CA LEU A 29 -12.54 12.03 -11.76
C LEU A 29 -12.69 12.65 -13.15
N ALA A 30 -11.75 13.53 -13.54
CA ALA A 30 -11.81 14.29 -14.78
C ALA A 30 -13.18 15.01 -14.94
N ASP A 31 -13.53 15.81 -13.92
CA ASP A 31 -14.74 16.66 -13.86
C ASP A 31 -16.09 15.92 -13.91
N ARG A 32 -16.09 14.59 -13.81
CA ARG A 32 -17.30 13.75 -13.71
C ARG A 32 -17.31 13.02 -12.38
N ARG A 33 -18.49 12.91 -11.75
CA ARG A 33 -18.63 12.18 -10.48
C ARG A 33 -18.28 10.71 -10.65
N VAL A 34 -17.56 10.13 -9.69
CA VAL A 34 -17.18 8.70 -9.71
C VAL A 34 -18.41 7.80 -9.78
N GLN A 35 -19.50 8.19 -9.12
CA GLN A 35 -20.77 7.44 -9.13
C GLN A 35 -21.46 7.37 -10.50
N ASP A 36 -21.16 8.31 -11.40
CA ASP A 36 -21.76 8.38 -12.74
C ASP A 36 -21.04 7.48 -13.77
N TYR A 37 -19.89 6.91 -13.39
CA TYR A 37 -19.18 5.94 -14.21
C TYR A 37 -19.70 4.53 -13.97
N SER A 38 -19.81 3.73 -15.04
CA SER A 38 -19.92 2.30 -14.88
C SER A 38 -18.65 1.69 -14.28
N GLN A 39 -18.75 0.55 -13.61
CA GLN A 39 -17.57 -0.13 -13.05
C GLN A 39 -16.51 -0.45 -14.11
N ARG A 40 -16.93 -0.74 -15.33
CA ARG A 40 -16.03 -0.99 -16.46
C ARG A 40 -15.30 0.27 -16.92
N GLU A 41 -15.97 1.41 -16.99
CA GLU A 41 -15.35 2.70 -17.30
C GLU A 41 -14.33 3.07 -16.22
N LEU A 42 -14.71 2.93 -14.93
CA LEU A 42 -13.79 3.17 -13.82
C LEU A 42 -12.58 2.25 -13.88
N ALA A 43 -12.76 0.97 -14.22
CA ALA A 43 -11.66 0.03 -14.34
C ALA A 43 -10.69 0.37 -15.48
N ARG A 44 -11.09 1.17 -16.47
CA ARG A 44 -10.20 1.71 -17.50
C ARG A 44 -9.50 3.01 -17.11
N LYS A 45 -9.94 3.63 -16.02
CA LYS A 45 -9.42 4.91 -15.55
C LYS A 45 -8.61 4.78 -14.25
N ILE A 46 -9.01 3.86 -13.37
CA ILE A 46 -8.38 3.66 -12.07
C ILE A 46 -8.08 2.18 -11.87
N ALA A 47 -6.81 1.82 -11.82
CA ALA A 47 -6.37 0.53 -11.31
C ALA A 47 -6.30 0.58 -9.78
N TYR A 48 -6.65 -0.52 -9.12
CA TYR A 48 -6.65 -0.62 -7.67
C TYR A 48 -5.90 -1.89 -7.22
N LEU A 49 -4.83 -1.69 -6.47
CA LEU A 49 -4.14 -2.75 -5.73
C LEU A 49 -4.75 -2.85 -4.34
N GLN A 50 -5.37 -3.98 -4.05
CA GLN A 50 -5.95 -4.27 -2.74
C GLN A 50 -4.91 -4.91 -1.83
N GLN A 51 -4.91 -4.54 -0.54
CA GLN A 51 -3.98 -5.06 0.47
C GLN A 51 -4.03 -6.59 0.60
N GLN A 52 -5.23 -7.16 0.56
CA GLN A 52 -5.43 -8.61 0.62
C GLN A 52 -6.37 -9.05 -0.51
N VAL A 53 -5.99 -10.10 -1.20
CA VAL A 53 -6.81 -10.73 -2.24
C VAL A 53 -7.04 -12.19 -1.83
N GLU A 54 -8.29 -12.53 -1.53
CA GLU A 54 -8.67 -13.93 -1.36
C GLU A 54 -8.72 -14.60 -2.74
N LEU A 55 -7.94 -15.65 -2.90
CA LEU A 55 -7.87 -16.43 -4.12
C LEU A 55 -8.70 -17.70 -3.96
N THR A 56 -9.91 -17.68 -4.52
CA THR A 56 -10.85 -18.79 -4.45
C THR A 56 -10.53 -19.89 -5.49
N PHE A 57 -9.78 -19.54 -6.55
CA PHE A 57 -9.46 -20.45 -7.66
C PHE A 57 -7.95 -20.60 -7.87
N ASP A 58 -7.57 -21.67 -8.55
CA ASP A 58 -6.17 -21.97 -8.91
C ASP A 58 -5.77 -21.21 -10.19
N TYR A 59 -5.51 -19.92 -10.03
CA TYR A 59 -4.95 -19.11 -11.12
C TYR A 59 -3.44 -19.29 -11.19
N THR A 60 -2.90 -19.35 -12.41
CA THR A 60 -1.47 -19.15 -12.63
C THR A 60 -1.11 -17.68 -12.48
N VAL A 61 0.20 -17.40 -12.37
CA VAL A 61 0.71 -16.03 -12.38
C VAL A 61 0.27 -15.29 -13.65
N ARG A 62 0.39 -15.94 -14.81
CA ARG A 62 -0.04 -15.38 -16.11
C ARG A 62 -1.53 -15.06 -16.13
N ASP A 63 -2.39 -15.93 -15.65
CA ASP A 63 -3.84 -15.71 -15.59
C ASP A 63 -4.20 -14.50 -14.73
N MET A 64 -3.51 -14.37 -13.58
CA MET A 64 -3.72 -13.24 -12.69
C MET A 64 -3.31 -11.93 -13.33
N VAL A 65 -2.17 -11.86 -14.00
CA VAL A 65 -1.71 -10.63 -14.68
C VAL A 65 -2.63 -10.31 -15.85
N MET A 66 -3.06 -11.34 -16.61
CA MET A 66 -4.02 -11.21 -17.71
C MET A 66 -5.36 -10.64 -17.25
N ALA A 67 -5.81 -10.92 -16.03
CA ALA A 67 -7.03 -10.34 -15.49
C ALA A 67 -6.99 -8.79 -15.44
N GLY A 68 -5.81 -8.17 -15.43
CA GLY A 68 -5.65 -6.73 -15.60
C GLY A 68 -6.16 -6.19 -16.93
N ARG A 69 -6.24 -7.05 -17.97
CA ARG A 69 -6.72 -6.67 -19.30
C ARG A 69 -8.24 -6.82 -19.48
N TYR A 70 -8.98 -7.47 -18.53
CA TYR A 70 -10.41 -7.70 -18.65
C TYR A 70 -11.25 -6.44 -18.89
N PRO A 71 -10.98 -5.26 -18.34
CA PRO A 71 -11.76 -4.06 -18.65
C PRO A 71 -11.79 -3.69 -20.13
N TYR A 72 -10.78 -4.10 -20.90
CA TYR A 72 -10.64 -3.79 -22.33
C TYR A 72 -11.25 -4.85 -23.24
N LYS A 73 -11.39 -6.11 -22.78
CA LYS A 73 -11.89 -7.20 -23.59
C LYS A 73 -13.42 -7.15 -23.75
N LYS A 74 -13.89 -7.45 -24.95
CA LYS A 74 -15.29 -7.82 -25.18
C LYS A 74 -15.43 -9.32 -24.87
N TRP A 75 -16.63 -9.76 -24.43
CA TRP A 75 -16.86 -11.15 -24.01
C TRP A 75 -16.55 -12.20 -25.08
N TRP A 76 -16.60 -11.82 -26.37
CA TRP A 76 -16.28 -12.69 -27.53
C TRP A 76 -14.87 -12.50 -28.10
N GLN A 77 -14.06 -11.59 -27.54
CA GLN A 77 -12.77 -11.23 -28.10
C GLN A 77 -11.68 -12.14 -27.49
N GLN A 78 -11.00 -12.89 -28.37
CA GLN A 78 -9.80 -13.62 -27.98
C GLN A 78 -8.67 -12.67 -27.57
N GLN A 79 -7.71 -13.21 -26.86
CA GLN A 79 -6.48 -12.48 -26.48
C GLN A 79 -5.71 -12.14 -27.76
N GLY A 80 -5.30 -10.89 -27.88
CA GLY A 80 -4.48 -10.43 -29.01
C GLY A 80 -3.02 -10.29 -28.61
N ASP A 81 -2.15 -10.29 -29.62
CA ASP A 81 -0.68 -10.15 -29.46
C ASP A 81 -0.26 -8.92 -28.62
N GLU A 82 -1.06 -7.85 -28.68
CA GLU A 82 -0.79 -6.64 -27.90
C GLU A 82 -0.97 -6.89 -26.38
N ASP A 83 -2.04 -7.58 -26.00
CA ASP A 83 -2.27 -7.94 -24.59
C ASP A 83 -1.15 -8.85 -24.07
N ASP A 84 -0.69 -9.82 -24.87
CA ASP A 84 0.40 -10.71 -24.51
C ASP A 84 1.71 -9.95 -24.28
N ARG A 85 2.03 -8.99 -25.13
CA ARG A 85 3.19 -8.12 -24.96
C ARG A 85 3.12 -7.30 -23.68
N ILE A 86 1.96 -6.74 -23.37
CA ILE A 86 1.75 -5.95 -22.15
C ILE A 86 1.91 -6.84 -20.91
N ILE A 87 1.28 -8.00 -20.89
CA ILE A 87 1.33 -8.98 -19.79
C ILE A 87 2.78 -9.41 -19.55
N GLU A 88 3.50 -9.79 -20.61
CA GLU A 88 4.89 -10.20 -20.51
C GLU A 88 5.80 -9.08 -20.01
N ALA A 89 5.62 -7.85 -20.51
CA ALA A 89 6.37 -6.69 -20.05
C ALA A 89 6.13 -6.41 -18.56
N CYS A 90 4.86 -6.50 -18.10
CA CYS A 90 4.53 -6.33 -16.68
C CYS A 90 5.16 -7.42 -15.82
N MET A 91 5.10 -8.69 -16.25
CA MET A 91 5.72 -9.80 -15.51
C MET A 91 7.24 -9.69 -15.46
N LYS A 92 7.89 -9.27 -16.56
CA LYS A 92 9.34 -8.99 -16.60
C LYS A 92 9.69 -7.87 -15.62
N TYR A 93 8.94 -6.78 -15.65
CA TYR A 93 9.23 -5.61 -14.83
C TYR A 93 9.10 -5.88 -13.31
N THR A 94 8.21 -6.79 -12.91
CA THR A 94 7.99 -7.16 -11.52
C THR A 94 8.72 -8.45 -11.10
N ASP A 95 9.64 -8.95 -11.92
CA ASP A 95 10.43 -10.16 -11.68
C ASP A 95 9.58 -11.40 -11.33
N VAL A 96 8.53 -11.65 -12.13
CA VAL A 96 7.65 -12.82 -11.95
C VAL A 96 7.44 -13.65 -13.23
N LEU A 97 8.16 -13.31 -14.31
CA LEU A 97 7.99 -14.01 -15.58
C LEU A 97 8.40 -15.49 -15.53
N ASP A 98 9.48 -15.79 -14.81
CA ASP A 98 9.98 -17.14 -14.58
C ASP A 98 9.01 -18.04 -13.81
N MET A 99 8.00 -17.44 -13.19
CA MET A 99 6.93 -18.11 -12.43
C MET A 99 5.60 -18.08 -13.16
N ALA A 100 5.55 -17.71 -14.45
CA ALA A 100 4.30 -17.44 -15.20
C ALA A 100 3.26 -18.57 -15.09
N ASP A 101 3.70 -19.82 -15.15
CA ASP A 101 2.84 -20.99 -15.16
C ASP A 101 2.62 -21.60 -13.75
N ARG A 102 3.22 -20.99 -12.70
CA ARG A 102 3.03 -21.48 -11.32
C ARG A 102 1.70 -21.01 -10.75
N PRO A 103 1.02 -21.86 -9.96
CA PRO A 103 -0.16 -21.44 -9.19
C PRO A 103 0.19 -20.32 -8.20
N ILE A 104 -0.61 -19.26 -8.12
CA ILE A 104 -0.37 -18.13 -7.21
C ILE A 104 -0.29 -18.57 -5.75
N ARG A 105 -1.10 -19.56 -5.35
CA ARG A 105 -1.09 -20.07 -3.98
C ARG A 105 0.23 -20.71 -3.56
N ALA A 106 1.05 -21.16 -4.52
CA ALA A 106 2.37 -21.74 -4.27
C ALA A 106 3.47 -20.68 -4.10
N LEU A 107 3.14 -19.39 -4.21
CA LEU A 107 4.08 -18.28 -4.10
C LEU A 107 4.22 -17.78 -2.66
N SER A 108 5.42 -17.27 -2.33
CA SER A 108 5.62 -16.50 -1.10
C SER A 108 4.76 -15.23 -1.08
N GLY A 109 4.57 -14.62 0.09
CA GLY A 109 3.83 -13.35 0.23
C GLY A 109 4.39 -12.25 -0.68
N GLY A 110 5.71 -12.06 -0.70
CA GLY A 110 6.37 -11.06 -1.54
C GLY A 110 6.25 -11.35 -3.03
N GLN A 111 6.38 -12.63 -3.45
CA GLN A 111 6.16 -13.01 -4.84
C GLN A 111 4.72 -12.73 -5.26
N ARG A 112 3.75 -13.06 -4.41
CA ARG A 112 2.33 -12.77 -4.67
C ARG A 112 2.07 -11.28 -4.80
N GLN A 113 2.67 -10.45 -3.95
CA GLN A 113 2.53 -9.00 -4.02
C GLN A 113 3.06 -8.44 -5.35
N ARG A 114 4.18 -8.95 -5.85
CA ARG A 114 4.72 -8.58 -7.17
C ARG A 114 3.81 -8.98 -8.33
N VAL A 115 3.16 -10.15 -8.25
CA VAL A 115 2.15 -10.59 -9.24
C VAL A 115 0.93 -9.67 -9.24
N LEU A 116 0.43 -9.30 -8.06
CA LEU A 116 -0.69 -8.36 -7.95
C LEU A 116 -0.33 -6.97 -8.47
N LEU A 117 0.90 -6.52 -8.27
CA LEU A 117 1.40 -5.30 -8.86
C LEU A 117 1.44 -5.42 -10.40
N ALA A 118 1.97 -6.53 -10.95
CA ALA A 118 1.96 -6.78 -12.41
C ALA A 118 0.55 -6.70 -13.01
N LYS A 119 -0.45 -7.29 -12.33
CA LYS A 119 -1.88 -7.19 -12.71
C LYS A 119 -2.36 -5.75 -12.81
N VAL A 120 -2.04 -4.93 -11.80
CA VAL A 120 -2.42 -3.51 -11.76
C VAL A 120 -1.76 -2.74 -12.90
N LEU A 121 -0.50 -3.01 -13.18
CA LEU A 121 0.24 -2.39 -14.28
C LEU A 121 -0.32 -2.79 -15.65
N ALA A 122 -0.68 -4.05 -15.83
CA ALA A 122 -1.27 -4.56 -17.07
C ALA A 122 -2.60 -3.86 -17.40
N GLN A 123 -3.26 -3.26 -16.43
CA GLN A 123 -4.49 -2.48 -16.64
C GLN A 123 -4.24 -1.14 -17.36
N GLN A 124 -3.00 -0.60 -17.38
CA GLN A 124 -2.58 0.59 -18.12
C GLN A 124 -3.42 1.85 -17.90
N THR A 125 -3.96 2.04 -16.72
CA THR A 125 -4.82 3.17 -16.39
C THR A 125 -4.03 4.49 -16.19
N PRO A 126 -4.68 5.66 -16.35
CA PRO A 126 -4.07 6.95 -16.00
C PRO A 126 -3.88 7.14 -14.49
N VAL A 127 -4.72 6.49 -13.67
CA VAL A 127 -4.68 6.60 -12.20
C VAL A 127 -4.42 5.22 -11.59
N LEU A 128 -3.53 5.15 -10.59
CA LEU A 128 -3.23 3.97 -9.80
C LEU A 128 -3.51 4.26 -8.32
N PHE A 129 -4.33 3.43 -7.70
CA PHE A 129 -4.55 3.41 -6.25
C PHE A 129 -3.90 2.15 -5.68
N LEU A 130 -2.95 2.33 -4.79
CA LEU A 130 -2.14 1.24 -4.23
C LEU A 130 -2.30 1.21 -2.70
N ASP A 131 -2.98 0.19 -2.20
CA ASP A 131 -3.21 0.00 -0.77
C ASP A 131 -2.08 -0.87 -0.20
N GLU A 132 -1.12 -0.25 0.48
CA GLU A 132 0.07 -0.88 1.06
C GLU A 132 0.87 -1.74 0.05
N PRO A 133 1.30 -1.17 -1.09
CA PRO A 133 1.94 -1.95 -2.15
C PRO A 133 3.27 -2.59 -1.74
N ALA A 134 3.94 -2.05 -0.72
CA ALA A 134 5.24 -2.49 -0.23
C ALA A 134 5.15 -3.44 0.98
N ALA A 135 3.94 -3.76 1.47
CA ALA A 135 3.76 -4.59 2.65
C ALA A 135 4.32 -6.01 2.47
N GLY A 136 5.12 -6.48 3.43
CA GLY A 136 5.70 -7.81 3.42
C GLY A 136 6.84 -8.02 2.41
N LEU A 137 7.34 -6.95 1.80
CA LEU A 137 8.52 -6.97 0.94
C LEU A 137 9.77 -6.57 1.73
N ASP A 138 10.94 -7.04 1.29
CA ASP A 138 12.22 -6.58 1.81
C ASP A 138 12.54 -5.14 1.36
N LEU A 139 13.54 -4.53 1.99
CA LEU A 139 13.92 -3.13 1.75
C LEU A 139 14.22 -2.83 0.28
N PHE A 140 14.85 -3.77 -0.44
CA PHE A 140 15.20 -3.57 -1.83
C PHE A 140 13.93 -3.46 -2.70
N TYR A 141 12.98 -4.38 -2.53
CA TYR A 141 11.73 -4.35 -3.30
C TYR A 141 10.79 -3.22 -2.86
N GLN A 142 10.79 -2.85 -1.57
CA GLN A 142 10.06 -1.66 -1.12
C GLN A 142 10.54 -0.41 -1.86
N GLU A 143 11.84 -0.17 -1.88
CA GLU A 143 12.41 0.98 -2.59
C GLU A 143 12.14 0.94 -4.10
N GLN A 144 12.22 -0.24 -4.73
CA GLN A 144 11.88 -0.43 -6.14
C GLN A 144 10.44 0.02 -6.45
N ILE A 145 9.47 -0.33 -5.61
CA ILE A 145 8.06 0.09 -5.80
C ILE A 145 7.92 1.60 -5.72
N PHE A 146 8.51 2.24 -4.71
CA PHE A 146 8.44 3.70 -4.58
C PHE A 146 9.10 4.42 -5.75
N ARG A 147 10.30 3.97 -6.16
CA ARG A 147 10.99 4.48 -7.34
C ARG A 147 10.13 4.34 -8.59
N PHE A 148 9.54 3.19 -8.80
CA PHE A 148 8.65 2.93 -9.92
C PHE A 148 7.43 3.86 -9.92
N CYS A 149 6.78 4.05 -8.77
CA CYS A 149 5.65 4.95 -8.65
C CYS A 149 6.02 6.40 -8.99
N ARG A 150 7.22 6.85 -8.57
CA ARG A 150 7.76 8.16 -8.94
C ARG A 150 7.98 8.27 -10.46
N GLU A 151 8.53 7.23 -11.09
CA GLU A 151 8.72 7.18 -12.55
C GLU A 151 7.40 7.21 -13.33
N LEU A 152 6.36 6.53 -12.84
CA LEU A 152 5.01 6.61 -13.41
C LEU A 152 4.45 8.04 -13.30
N SER A 153 4.61 8.67 -12.14
CA SER A 153 4.18 10.04 -11.91
C SER A 153 4.91 11.04 -12.83
N ALA A 154 6.22 10.88 -13.01
CA ALA A 154 7.01 11.69 -13.94
C ALA A 154 6.54 11.55 -15.41
N ARG A 155 5.89 10.42 -15.75
CA ARG A 155 5.30 10.14 -17.07
C ARG A 155 3.80 10.50 -17.15
N GLY A 156 3.30 11.33 -16.23
CA GLY A 156 1.93 11.85 -16.25
C GLY A 156 0.87 10.92 -15.69
N LYS A 157 1.24 9.81 -15.02
CA LYS A 157 0.28 9.00 -14.27
C LYS A 157 0.03 9.62 -12.89
N THR A 158 -1.20 9.48 -12.40
CA THR A 158 -1.52 9.82 -11.01
C THR A 158 -1.39 8.56 -10.15
N VAL A 159 -0.52 8.59 -9.12
CA VAL A 159 -0.34 7.47 -8.20
C VAL A 159 -0.71 7.91 -6.79
N VAL A 160 -1.68 7.25 -6.18
CA VAL A 160 -2.07 7.44 -4.79
C VAL A 160 -1.80 6.15 -4.02
N MET A 161 -0.95 6.23 -3.00
CA MET A 161 -0.54 5.08 -2.19
C MET A 161 -0.91 5.26 -0.72
N VAL A 162 -1.37 4.21 -0.10
CA VAL A 162 -1.35 4.07 1.36
C VAL A 162 -0.03 3.43 1.74
N VAL A 163 0.74 4.06 2.61
CA VAL A 163 2.09 3.62 2.96
C VAL A 163 2.36 3.74 4.46
N HIS A 164 3.26 2.90 4.95
CA HIS A 164 3.76 2.91 6.33
C HIS A 164 5.23 3.36 6.41
N GLU A 165 5.97 3.25 5.32
CA GLU A 165 7.40 3.55 5.21
C GLU A 165 7.61 5.06 5.05
N LEU A 166 7.58 5.81 6.19
CA LEU A 166 7.62 7.28 6.20
C LEU A 166 8.91 7.84 5.57
N ASN A 167 10.04 7.16 5.78
CA ASN A 167 11.32 7.58 5.20
C ASN A 167 11.31 7.43 3.66
N LEU A 168 10.68 6.39 3.12
CA LEU A 168 10.50 6.25 1.68
C LEU A 168 9.47 7.25 1.15
N ALA A 169 8.41 7.52 1.93
CA ALA A 169 7.43 8.53 1.55
C ALA A 169 8.04 9.93 1.43
N ASP A 170 8.96 10.33 2.33
CA ASP A 170 9.71 11.59 2.22
C ASP A 170 10.56 11.66 0.94
N ARG A 171 11.20 10.56 0.56
CA ARG A 171 12.12 10.50 -0.58
C ARG A 171 11.43 10.45 -1.95
N TYR A 172 10.23 9.87 -2.02
CA TYR A 172 9.63 9.50 -3.30
C TYR A 172 8.27 10.14 -3.56
N CYS A 173 7.54 10.59 -2.53
CA CYS A 173 6.22 11.21 -2.71
C CYS A 173 6.35 12.73 -2.88
N SER A 174 5.55 13.30 -3.76
CA SER A 174 5.45 14.77 -3.95
C SER A 174 4.50 15.43 -2.97
N ARG A 175 3.54 14.68 -2.41
CA ARG A 175 2.49 15.15 -1.49
C ARG A 175 2.15 14.07 -0.50
N LEU A 176 1.95 14.43 0.76
CA LEU A 176 1.51 13.53 1.81
C LEU A 176 0.20 14.03 2.42
N MET A 177 -0.72 13.09 2.63
CA MET A 177 -1.94 13.30 3.39
C MET A 177 -1.87 12.47 4.67
N LEU A 178 -1.86 13.13 5.83
CA LEU A 178 -1.87 12.48 7.14
C LEU A 178 -3.30 12.37 7.66
N LEU A 179 -3.76 11.13 7.88
CA LEU A 179 -5.08 10.83 8.43
C LEU A 179 -5.03 10.47 9.91
N LYS A 180 -6.02 10.96 10.64
CA LYS A 180 -6.30 10.58 12.04
C LYS A 180 -7.80 10.40 12.25
N GLN A 181 -8.24 9.19 12.62
CA GLN A 181 -9.65 8.90 12.95
C GLN A 181 -10.66 9.41 11.91
N GLY A 182 -10.38 9.17 10.62
CA GLY A 182 -11.23 9.58 9.51
C GLY A 182 -11.09 11.04 9.08
N ASN A 183 -10.29 11.86 9.77
CA ASN A 183 -10.07 13.26 9.44
C ASN A 183 -8.70 13.47 8.79
N VAL A 184 -8.61 14.43 7.86
CA VAL A 184 -7.35 14.89 7.31
C VAL A 184 -6.71 15.85 8.30
N LEU A 185 -5.58 15.44 8.90
CA LEU A 185 -4.82 16.27 9.84
C LEU A 185 -3.89 17.24 9.10
N ALA A 186 -3.27 16.76 8.01
CA ALA A 186 -2.41 17.56 7.16
C ALA A 186 -2.44 17.01 5.72
N ASP A 187 -2.28 17.89 4.74
CA ASP A 187 -2.21 17.54 3.32
C ASP A 187 -1.32 18.57 2.60
N ALA A 188 -0.04 18.22 2.44
CA ALA A 188 0.98 19.14 1.91
C ALA A 188 2.21 18.36 1.38
N ALA A 189 3.26 19.10 1.03
CA ALA A 189 4.57 18.53 0.69
C ALA A 189 5.16 17.75 1.90
N PRO A 190 5.98 16.71 1.65
CA PRO A 190 6.53 15.86 2.73
C PRO A 190 7.18 16.67 3.85
N GLN A 191 7.92 17.73 3.52
CA GLN A 191 8.64 18.57 4.49
C GLN A 191 7.70 19.28 5.48
N GLN A 192 6.48 19.56 5.06
CA GLN A 192 5.46 20.24 5.88
C GLN A 192 4.64 19.26 6.73
N VAL A 193 4.53 18.00 6.29
CA VAL A 193 3.74 16.97 6.97
C VAL A 193 4.58 16.15 7.94
N LEU A 194 5.84 15.85 7.57
CA LEU A 194 6.74 15.02 8.37
C LEU A 194 7.47 15.88 9.40
N THR A 195 6.73 16.34 10.41
CA THR A 195 7.22 17.09 11.57
C THR A 195 6.92 16.34 12.86
N ASP A 196 7.72 16.57 13.92
CA ASP A 196 7.51 15.95 15.24
C ASP A 196 6.08 16.14 15.72
N GLU A 197 5.55 17.36 15.58
CA GLU A 197 4.22 17.74 16.05
C GLU A 197 3.12 16.98 15.30
N LEU A 198 3.09 17.03 13.98
CA LEU A 198 2.05 16.40 13.16
C LEU A 198 2.10 14.89 13.24
N LEU A 199 3.30 14.30 13.20
CA LEU A 199 3.46 12.85 13.30
C LEU A 199 3.04 12.36 14.69
N SER A 200 3.48 13.01 15.76
CA SER A 200 3.09 12.63 17.11
C SER A 200 1.57 12.77 17.34
N ALA A 201 0.98 13.85 16.82
CA ALA A 201 -0.47 14.04 16.86
C ALA A 201 -1.22 12.96 16.06
N GLY A 202 -0.75 12.62 14.87
CA GLY A 202 -1.38 11.64 13.98
C GLY A 202 -1.30 10.21 14.48
N TYR A 203 -0.14 9.81 15.00
CA TYR A 203 0.12 8.44 15.46
C TYR A 203 -0.20 8.22 16.95
N GLY A 204 -0.28 9.29 17.74
CA GLY A 204 -0.62 9.22 19.17
C GLY A 204 0.54 8.69 20.02
N THR A 205 1.78 8.89 19.59
CA THR A 205 3.02 8.58 20.30
C THR A 205 4.09 9.59 19.91
N ALA A 206 5.10 9.79 20.74
CA ALA A 206 6.21 10.67 20.41
C ALA A 206 6.97 10.12 19.19
N ILE A 207 7.03 10.92 18.14
CA ILE A 207 7.77 10.62 16.90
C ILE A 207 8.65 11.82 16.58
N HIS A 208 9.89 11.54 16.24
CA HIS A 208 10.88 12.53 15.83
C HIS A 208 11.15 12.43 14.34
N ALA A 209 11.19 13.56 13.68
CA ALA A 209 11.55 13.72 12.28
C ALA A 209 12.77 14.65 12.18
N ARG A 210 13.96 14.08 12.07
CA ARG A 210 15.21 14.81 11.94
C ARG A 210 15.60 14.90 10.48
N ARG A 211 15.83 16.12 9.98
CA ARG A 211 16.34 16.30 8.62
C ARG A 211 17.82 16.06 8.58
N ASN A 212 18.23 15.08 7.78
CA ASN A 212 19.64 14.83 7.51
C ASN A 212 20.19 15.98 6.67
N PRO A 213 21.23 16.71 7.13
CA PRO A 213 21.76 17.87 6.43
C PRO A 213 22.45 17.53 5.10
N GLU A 214 22.93 16.30 4.93
CA GLU A 214 23.60 15.86 3.71
C GLU A 214 22.63 15.46 2.60
N THR A 215 21.56 14.76 2.97
CA THR A 215 20.58 14.21 2.00
C THR A 215 19.33 15.08 1.86
N GLY A 216 19.06 15.96 2.83
CA GLY A 216 17.83 16.75 2.92
C GLY A 216 16.58 15.94 3.26
N HIS A 217 16.70 14.61 3.44
CA HIS A 217 15.60 13.73 3.78
C HIS A 217 15.39 13.61 5.29
N ALA A 218 14.16 13.23 5.69
CA ALA A 218 13.84 13.01 7.08
C ALA A 218 14.28 11.62 7.54
N ASP A 219 14.90 11.55 8.70
CA ASP A 219 15.08 10.33 9.48
C ASP A 219 13.99 10.31 10.56
N ILE A 220 13.06 9.38 10.45
CA ILE A 220 11.87 9.32 11.30
C ILE A 220 11.99 8.11 12.22
N TYR A 221 11.88 8.37 13.53
CA TYR A 221 11.98 7.35 14.58
C TYR A 221 11.07 7.67 15.77
N THR A 222 10.78 6.65 16.57
CA THR A 222 10.04 6.80 17.83
C THR A 222 10.99 6.84 19.00
N GLU A 223 10.61 7.53 20.08
CA GLU A 223 11.33 7.45 21.34
C GLU A 223 11.22 6.05 21.95
N GLU A 224 12.32 5.55 22.49
CA GLU A 224 12.31 4.32 23.27
C GLU A 224 11.68 4.61 24.63
N LEU A 225 10.42 4.20 24.80
CA LEU A 225 9.72 4.37 26.06
C LEU A 225 10.00 3.19 26.98
N PRO A 226 10.39 3.43 28.24
CA PRO A 226 10.58 2.35 29.19
C PRO A 226 9.27 1.60 29.44
N LEU A 227 9.38 0.28 29.69
CA LEU A 227 8.22 -0.51 30.05
C LEU A 227 7.53 0.04 31.30
N THR A 228 6.22 0.19 31.24
CA THR A 228 5.43 0.53 32.44
C THR A 228 5.53 -0.58 33.49
N SER A 229 5.32 -0.23 34.78
CA SER A 229 5.36 -1.22 35.87
C SER A 229 4.45 -2.42 35.60
N ALA A 230 3.23 -2.17 35.13
CA ALA A 230 2.27 -3.22 34.78
C ALA A 230 2.79 -4.14 33.64
N LYS A 231 3.46 -3.60 32.63
CA LYS A 231 4.07 -4.42 31.57
C LYS A 231 5.27 -5.22 32.05
N ARG A 232 6.05 -4.70 33.00
CA ARG A 232 7.15 -5.45 33.63
C ARG A 232 6.62 -6.64 34.40
N GLU A 233 5.58 -6.46 35.24
CA GLU A 233 4.95 -7.55 35.99
C GLU A 233 4.39 -8.64 35.07
N LEU A 234 3.74 -8.23 33.94
CA LEU A 234 3.28 -9.18 32.93
C LEU A 234 4.45 -9.93 32.29
N LEU A 235 5.55 -9.24 31.99
CA LEU A 235 6.75 -9.85 31.43
C LEU A 235 7.36 -10.85 32.40
N ASP A 236 7.51 -10.48 33.69
CA ASP A 236 8.00 -11.36 34.75
C ASP A 236 7.15 -12.63 34.86
N THR A 237 5.83 -12.48 34.74
CA THR A 237 4.90 -13.62 34.72
C THR A 237 5.13 -14.50 33.47
N ILE A 238 5.29 -13.90 32.28
CA ILE A 238 5.51 -14.62 31.02
C ILE A 238 6.83 -15.41 31.02
N ILE A 239 7.90 -14.85 31.58
CA ILE A 239 9.22 -15.47 31.63
C ILE A 239 9.44 -16.35 32.88
N GLY A 240 8.45 -16.46 33.76
CA GLY A 240 8.50 -17.31 34.94
C GLY A 240 9.35 -16.78 36.11
N VAL A 241 9.72 -15.50 36.11
CA VAL A 241 10.46 -14.84 37.19
C VAL A 241 9.52 -14.49 38.37
N GLY A 242 8.74 -15.33 38.82
CA GLY A 242 7.83 -15.11 39.95
C GLY A 242 7.31 -16.40 40.58
N TYR A 243 7.63 -17.55 39.98
CA TYR A 243 7.13 -18.87 40.42
C TYR A 243 8.08 -19.62 41.36
N GLN A 244 9.09 -18.94 41.91
CA GLN A 244 9.90 -19.51 43.01
C GLN A 244 9.44 -18.96 44.37
N LYS A 245 8.17 -19.14 44.70
CA LYS A 245 7.69 -19.09 46.10
C LYS A 245 6.63 -20.18 46.29
N GLY A 246 7.04 -21.35 46.66
CA GLY A 246 6.13 -22.40 47.11
C GLY A 246 6.65 -23.82 46.81
N GLY A 247 7.89 -24.12 47.13
CA GLY A 247 8.44 -25.47 47.17
C GLY A 247 9.13 -25.66 48.49
N GLU A 248 8.31 -25.83 49.52
CA GLU A 248 8.78 -26.24 50.83
C GLU A 248 9.37 -27.66 50.79
N ALA A 249 10.38 -27.78 51.58
CA ALA A 249 10.94 -28.99 52.08
C ALA A 249 9.91 -30.10 52.42
N LEU A 250 10.16 -31.30 52.00
CA LEU A 250 9.98 -32.55 52.70
C LEU A 250 11.12 -33.48 52.36
#